data_387bc8672b3c353d3c7f84dd506cfe59
#
_entry.id   387bc8672b3c353d3c7f84dd506cfe59
#
_cell.length_a   1.000
_cell.length_b   1.000
_cell.length_c   1.000
_cell.angle_alpha   90.00
_cell.angle_beta   90.00
_cell.angle_gamma   90.00
#
_symmetry.space_group_name_H-M   'P 1'
#
loop_
_entity.id
_entity.type
_entity.pdbx_description
1 polymer ?
#
loop_
_entity_poly.entity_id
_entity_poly.type
_entity_poly.pdbx_seq_one_letter_code
_entity_poly.pdbx_strand_id
1 'polypeptide(L)'
;MLIVDMKIQLEKNNKIFVFQGSKKKELHPIWLRERVSEKEHLDANTEQRLFDPSFLKNITIKNVKIDNDLLNLEFSDGVKSKFDIKKIEKEFSSDEELERLMQPTLWNSDLKNVKNFKYNDNFLESGEMLELLKSFYKNGFIIISNVPTKDNFIVNFANSIGSVRRTNFGEYFNVKSNPNPNDLAY
;
A
#
# COMPACT_ATOMS: atom_id res chain seq x y z
N MET A 1 17.31 -10.24 19.55
CA MET A 1 16.85 -9.66 18.28
C MET A 1 18.00 -8.81 17.76
N LEU A 2 18.74 -9.29 16.75
CA LEU A 2 19.83 -8.53 16.13
C LEU A 2 19.21 -7.37 15.36
N ILE A 3 19.44 -6.15 15.81
CA ILE A 3 19.11 -4.95 15.05
C ILE A 3 20.08 -4.97 13.85
N VAL A 4 19.58 -5.31 12.69
CA VAL A 4 20.37 -5.21 11.45
C VAL A 4 20.41 -3.71 11.11
N ASP A 5 21.62 -3.16 11.21
CA ASP A 5 21.88 -1.73 10.92
C ASP A 5 21.53 -1.45 9.46
N MET A 6 20.56 -0.57 9.22
CA MET A 6 20.18 -0.15 7.86
C MET A 6 20.93 1.12 7.50
N LYS A 7 21.34 1.21 6.24
CA LYS A 7 22.04 2.39 5.71
C LYS A 7 21.48 2.81 4.37
N ILE A 8 21.22 4.12 4.23
CA ILE A 8 20.91 4.72 2.95
C ILE A 8 22.22 5.20 2.31
N GLN A 9 22.45 4.82 1.05
CA GLN A 9 23.61 5.25 0.28
C GLN A 9 23.19 5.84 -1.06
N LEU A 10 23.93 6.87 -1.47
CA LEU A 10 23.81 7.50 -2.77
C LEU A 10 24.82 6.90 -3.72
N GLU A 11 24.35 6.51 -4.89
CA GLU A 11 25.20 6.04 -5.98
C GLU A 11 25.16 6.98 -7.19
N LYS A 12 25.94 6.69 -8.22
CA LYS A 12 25.98 7.47 -9.46
C LYS A 12 24.58 7.64 -10.05
N ASN A 13 24.37 8.77 -10.74
CA ASN A 13 23.10 9.13 -11.37
C ASN A 13 21.95 9.36 -10.38
N ASN A 14 22.25 9.84 -9.16
CA ASN A 14 21.29 10.12 -8.10
C ASN A 14 20.44 8.91 -7.69
N LYS A 15 20.96 7.70 -7.86
CA LYS A 15 20.32 6.49 -7.36
C LYS A 15 20.49 6.37 -5.85
N ILE A 16 19.41 6.01 -5.19
CA ILE A 16 19.35 5.87 -3.74
C ILE A 16 19.12 4.40 -3.40
N PHE A 17 19.93 3.84 -2.53
CA PHE A 17 19.80 2.46 -2.09
C PHE A 17 19.69 2.36 -0.58
N VAL A 18 18.88 1.43 -0.14
CA VAL A 18 18.82 0.97 1.25
C VAL A 18 19.57 -0.35 1.34
N PHE A 19 20.44 -0.44 2.32
CA PHE A 19 21.18 -1.66 2.65
C PHE A 19 20.69 -2.19 3.99
N GLN A 20 20.37 -3.47 4.04
CA GLN A 20 20.00 -4.19 5.24
C GLN A 20 20.76 -5.51 5.30
N GLY A 21 21.86 -5.53 6.07
CA GLY A 21 22.80 -6.64 6.02
C GLY A 21 23.38 -6.82 4.61
N SER A 22 23.19 -7.99 4.00
CA SER A 22 23.61 -8.28 2.62
C SER A 22 22.59 -7.88 1.55
N LYS A 23 21.37 -7.49 1.94
CA LYS A 23 20.31 -7.10 0.99
C LYS A 23 20.53 -5.64 0.57
N LYS A 24 20.41 -5.39 -0.75
CA LYS A 24 20.42 -4.05 -1.37
C LYS A 24 19.14 -3.84 -2.13
N LYS A 25 18.43 -2.74 -1.86
CA LYS A 25 17.17 -2.38 -2.54
C LYS A 25 17.22 -0.93 -3.00
N GLU A 26 16.88 -0.67 -4.25
CA GLU A 26 16.76 0.69 -4.80
C GLU A 26 15.48 1.36 -4.32
N LEU A 27 15.58 2.61 -3.83
CA LEU A 27 14.45 3.49 -3.62
C LEU A 27 14.04 4.10 -4.95
N HIS A 28 13.04 3.53 -5.57
CA HIS A 28 12.61 3.98 -6.91
C HIS A 28 12.07 5.41 -6.86
N PRO A 29 12.39 6.29 -7.83
CA PRO A 29 11.94 7.69 -7.83
C PRO A 29 10.42 7.85 -7.74
N ILE A 30 9.63 7.01 -8.40
CA ILE A 30 8.16 7.02 -8.30
C ILE A 30 7.73 6.73 -6.87
N TRP A 31 8.31 5.73 -6.23
CA TRP A 31 7.99 5.36 -4.84
C TRP A 31 8.23 6.52 -3.87
N LEU A 32 9.33 7.24 -4.04
CA LEU A 32 9.64 8.44 -3.25
C LEU A 32 8.69 9.60 -3.60
N ARG A 33 8.43 9.85 -4.90
CA ARG A 33 7.57 10.94 -5.34
C ARG A 33 6.13 10.80 -4.86
N GLU A 34 5.62 9.59 -4.80
CA GLU A 34 4.30 9.30 -4.24
C GLU A 34 4.19 9.53 -2.73
N ARG A 35 5.30 9.54 -1.99
CA ARG A 35 5.36 9.77 -0.55
C ARG A 35 5.61 11.22 -0.15
N VAL A 36 5.65 12.10 -1.12
CA VAL A 36 5.70 13.56 -0.87
C VAL A 36 4.47 13.98 -0.08
N SER A 37 4.68 14.57 1.11
CA SER A 37 3.62 14.86 2.08
C SER A 37 3.34 16.35 2.27
N GLU A 38 3.93 17.19 1.44
CA GLU A 38 3.63 18.62 1.42
C GLU A 38 2.17 18.85 1.01
N LYS A 39 1.53 19.87 1.58
CA LYS A 39 0.09 20.16 1.45
C LYS A 39 -0.43 20.31 0.02
N GLU A 40 0.45 20.60 -0.92
CA GLU A 40 0.14 20.69 -2.35
C GLU A 40 -0.01 19.31 -3.00
N HIS A 41 0.39 18.25 -2.30
CA HIS A 41 0.43 16.88 -2.81
C HIS A 41 -0.40 15.88 -2.01
N LEU A 42 -0.72 16.21 -0.75
CA LEU A 42 -1.44 15.34 0.16
C LEU A 42 -2.49 16.15 0.93
N ASP A 43 -3.75 15.71 0.90
CA ASP A 43 -4.80 16.28 1.74
C ASP A 43 -4.55 15.95 3.21
N ALA A 44 -4.54 16.97 4.07
CA ALA A 44 -4.16 16.82 5.47
C ALA A 44 -5.21 16.05 6.32
N ASN A 45 -6.47 16.01 5.87
CA ASN A 45 -7.56 15.38 6.64
C ASN A 45 -7.78 13.93 6.22
N THR A 46 -7.75 13.68 4.92
CA THR A 46 -8.05 12.36 4.34
C THR A 46 -6.81 11.53 4.05
N GLU A 47 -5.63 12.18 4.04
CA GLU A 47 -4.35 11.58 3.61
C GLU A 47 -4.41 11.06 2.16
N GLN A 48 -5.30 11.62 1.33
CA GLN A 48 -5.42 11.30 -0.09
C GLN A 48 -4.45 12.16 -0.91
N ARG A 49 -3.88 11.57 -1.97
CA ARG A 49 -3.06 12.29 -2.92
C ARG A 49 -3.89 13.27 -3.72
N LEU A 50 -3.37 14.49 -3.90
CA LEU A 50 -3.98 15.54 -4.71
C LEU A 50 -3.53 15.53 -6.18
N PHE A 51 -2.86 14.46 -6.60
CA PHE A 51 -2.41 14.26 -7.98
C PHE A 51 -2.58 12.80 -8.39
N ASP A 52 -2.72 12.55 -9.69
CA ASP A 52 -2.80 11.21 -10.25
C ASP A 52 -1.38 10.64 -10.47
N PRO A 53 -0.98 9.56 -9.76
CA PRO A 53 0.35 8.96 -9.92
C PRO A 53 0.62 8.40 -11.31
N SER A 54 -0.41 8.13 -12.12
CA SER A 54 -0.24 7.62 -13.48
C SER A 54 0.52 8.60 -14.40
N PHE A 55 0.54 9.89 -14.06
CA PHE A 55 1.30 10.92 -14.76
C PHE A 55 2.78 10.97 -14.37
N LEU A 56 3.20 10.23 -13.34
CA LEU A 56 4.61 10.18 -12.90
C LEU A 56 5.51 9.30 -13.79
N LYS A 57 5.08 8.95 -14.99
CA LYS A 57 5.89 8.19 -15.95
C LYS A 57 7.23 8.92 -16.18
N ASN A 58 8.34 8.18 -16.06
CA ASN A 58 9.70 8.71 -16.27
C ASN A 58 10.17 9.74 -15.22
N ILE A 59 9.57 9.78 -14.04
CA ILE A 59 10.08 10.60 -12.94
C ILE A 59 11.49 10.14 -12.56
N THR A 60 12.39 11.10 -12.39
CA THR A 60 13.78 10.88 -11.96
C THR A 60 14.14 11.83 -10.81
N ILE A 61 15.25 11.56 -10.15
CA ILE A 61 15.80 12.44 -9.12
C ILE A 61 16.87 13.32 -9.77
N LYS A 62 16.64 14.65 -9.77
CA LYS A 62 17.61 15.65 -10.26
C LYS A 62 18.73 15.90 -9.27
N ASN A 63 18.33 16.14 -8.02
CA ASN A 63 19.27 16.42 -6.94
C ASN A 63 18.91 15.60 -5.71
N VAL A 64 19.94 15.16 -5.01
CA VAL A 64 19.82 14.43 -3.75
C VAL A 64 20.91 14.83 -2.79
N LYS A 65 20.55 15.08 -1.54
CA LYS A 65 21.49 15.36 -0.46
C LYS A 65 21.00 14.75 0.83
N ILE A 66 21.90 14.04 1.51
CA ILE A 66 21.69 13.60 2.88
C ILE A 66 22.24 14.67 3.81
N ASP A 67 21.41 15.15 4.75
CA ASP A 67 21.77 16.11 5.78
C ASP A 67 21.23 15.59 7.12
N ASN A 68 22.14 15.12 7.97
CA ASN A 68 21.80 14.38 9.18
C ASN A 68 20.87 13.18 8.89
N ASP A 69 19.70 13.15 9.54
CA ASP A 69 18.68 12.10 9.36
C ASP A 69 17.64 12.45 8.26
N LEU A 70 17.94 13.45 7.41
CA LEU A 70 17.04 13.90 6.34
C LEU A 70 17.62 13.64 4.95
N LEU A 71 16.80 13.02 4.12
CA LEU A 71 17.04 12.84 2.69
C LEU A 71 16.30 13.95 1.94
N ASN A 72 17.04 14.94 1.44
CA ASN A 72 16.51 16.07 0.66
C ASN A 72 16.56 15.72 -0.83
N LEU A 73 15.41 15.81 -1.51
CA LEU A 73 15.25 15.43 -2.91
C LEU A 73 14.69 16.58 -3.75
N GLU A 74 15.12 16.64 -5.00
CA GLU A 74 14.49 17.39 -6.07
C GLU A 74 14.21 16.44 -7.22
N PHE A 75 12.92 16.33 -7.60
CA PHE A 75 12.48 15.47 -8.69
C PHE A 75 12.50 16.18 -10.06
N SER A 76 12.40 15.40 -11.13
CA SER A 76 12.42 15.93 -12.51
C SER A 76 11.24 16.82 -12.85
N ASP A 77 10.13 16.67 -12.14
CA ASP A 77 8.95 17.55 -12.25
C ASP A 77 9.05 18.86 -11.45
N GLY A 78 10.22 19.11 -10.80
CA GLY A 78 10.50 20.31 -10.02
C GLY A 78 10.06 20.24 -8.57
N VAL A 79 9.39 19.17 -8.15
CA VAL A 79 8.98 18.98 -6.75
C VAL A 79 10.20 18.74 -5.86
N LYS A 80 10.21 19.42 -4.70
CA LYS A 80 11.24 19.26 -3.67
C LYS A 80 10.59 18.74 -2.39
N SER A 81 11.23 17.78 -1.75
CA SER A 81 10.73 17.19 -0.50
C SER A 81 11.85 16.70 0.40
N LYS A 82 11.52 16.52 1.68
CA LYS A 82 12.42 16.02 2.72
C LYS A 82 11.83 14.75 3.32
N PHE A 83 12.61 13.71 3.37
CA PHE A 83 12.21 12.43 3.95
C PHE A 83 13.04 12.14 5.19
N ASP A 84 12.38 11.71 6.25
CA ASP A 84 13.02 11.19 7.44
C ASP A 84 13.57 9.79 7.14
N ILE A 85 14.89 9.63 7.22
CA ILE A 85 15.59 8.38 6.94
C ILE A 85 15.11 7.27 7.89
N LYS A 86 14.87 7.57 9.16
CA LYS A 86 14.39 6.59 10.14
C LYS A 86 12.99 6.07 9.82
N LYS A 87 12.13 6.92 9.23
CA LYS A 87 10.80 6.46 8.76
C LYS A 87 10.94 5.50 7.59
N ILE A 88 11.82 5.81 6.62
CA ILE A 88 12.11 4.92 5.50
C ILE A 88 12.65 3.58 6.03
N GLU A 89 13.62 3.60 6.93
CA GLU A 89 14.20 2.41 7.53
C GLU A 89 13.15 1.53 8.23
N LYS A 90 12.24 2.16 8.97
CA LYS A 90 11.15 1.45 9.65
C LYS A 90 10.20 0.75 8.67
N GLU A 91 9.87 1.37 7.53
CA GLU A 91 9.04 0.75 6.49
C GLU A 91 9.68 -0.53 5.93
N PHE A 92 11.02 -0.53 5.78
CA PHE A 92 11.73 -1.71 5.26
C PHE A 92 11.97 -2.81 6.30
N SER A 93 12.01 -2.48 7.59
CA SER A 93 12.26 -3.48 8.65
C SER A 93 11.05 -4.33 9.00
N SER A 94 9.84 -3.86 8.69
CA SER A 94 8.60 -4.56 9.04
C SER A 94 8.25 -5.75 8.15
N ASP A 95 8.91 -5.91 7.02
CA ASP A 95 8.56 -6.91 6.01
C ASP A 95 9.07 -8.32 6.30
N GLU A 96 10.11 -8.49 7.15
CA GLU A 96 10.74 -9.83 7.34
C GLU A 96 9.86 -10.84 8.08
N GLU A 97 8.96 -10.40 8.93
CA GLU A 97 8.09 -11.30 9.71
C GLU A 97 6.90 -11.79 8.88
N LEU A 98 6.39 -10.96 7.96
CA LEU A 98 5.34 -11.31 7.00
C LEU A 98 5.84 -12.26 5.90
N GLU A 99 7.09 -12.15 5.47
CA GLU A 99 7.68 -13.03 4.45
C GLU A 99 7.77 -14.50 4.91
N ARG A 100 7.70 -14.77 6.22
CA ARG A 100 7.79 -16.14 6.79
C ARG A 100 6.48 -16.90 6.77
N LEU A 101 5.33 -16.24 6.69
CA LEU A 101 4.04 -16.90 6.92
C LEU A 101 3.50 -17.58 5.65
N MET A 102 3.33 -16.87 4.58
CA MET A 102 2.90 -17.41 3.28
C MET A 102 3.40 -16.49 2.17
N GLN A 103 3.98 -17.05 1.11
CA GLN A 103 4.41 -16.25 -0.02
C GLN A 103 3.20 -15.79 -0.84
N PRO A 104 2.95 -14.47 -0.98
CA PRO A 104 1.90 -13.98 -1.87
C PRO A 104 2.27 -14.28 -3.32
N THR A 105 1.26 -14.57 -4.13
CA THR A 105 1.43 -14.71 -5.58
C THR A 105 1.32 -13.34 -6.21
N LEU A 106 2.41 -12.85 -6.79
CA LEU A 106 2.38 -11.63 -7.59
C LEU A 106 1.61 -11.90 -8.90
N TRP A 107 0.73 -11.00 -9.26
CA TRP A 107 -0.10 -11.10 -10.44
C TRP A 107 -0.24 -9.75 -11.17
N ASN A 108 -0.62 -9.81 -12.43
CA ASN A 108 -0.87 -8.67 -13.32
C ASN A 108 -2.14 -8.93 -14.15
N SER A 109 -2.31 -8.24 -15.27
CA SER A 109 -3.45 -8.40 -16.19
C SER A 109 -3.61 -9.81 -16.79
N ASP A 110 -2.59 -10.67 -16.66
CA ASP A 110 -2.63 -12.05 -17.15
C ASP A 110 -3.25 -13.02 -16.15
N LEU A 111 -3.62 -12.56 -14.95
CA LEU A 111 -4.28 -13.39 -13.96
C LEU A 111 -5.60 -13.95 -14.50
N LYS A 112 -5.63 -15.26 -14.67
CA LYS A 112 -6.81 -16.03 -15.09
C LYS A 112 -7.23 -16.99 -14.00
N ASN A 113 -8.48 -17.46 -14.05
CA ASN A 113 -9.00 -18.51 -13.16
C ASN A 113 -8.96 -18.16 -11.66
N VAL A 114 -9.38 -16.96 -11.31
CA VAL A 114 -9.59 -16.60 -9.91
C VAL A 114 -10.72 -17.44 -9.34
N LYS A 115 -10.44 -18.12 -8.20
CA LYS A 115 -11.45 -18.94 -7.53
C LYS A 115 -12.60 -18.05 -7.06
N ASN A 116 -13.81 -18.42 -7.46
CA ASN A 116 -15.05 -17.80 -7.01
C ASN A 116 -15.68 -18.67 -5.94
N PHE A 117 -15.85 -18.10 -4.75
CA PHE A 117 -16.53 -18.75 -3.62
C PHE A 117 -18.02 -18.43 -3.69
N LYS A 118 -18.87 -19.38 -3.35
CA LYS A 118 -20.32 -19.17 -3.32
C LYS A 118 -20.79 -19.01 -1.89
N TYR A 119 -21.39 -17.85 -1.58
CA TYR A 119 -21.97 -17.65 -0.27
C TYR A 119 -23.18 -18.56 -0.04
N ASN A 120 -23.28 -19.08 1.17
CA ASN A 120 -24.46 -19.74 1.74
C ASN A 120 -24.50 -19.46 3.25
N ASP A 121 -25.61 -19.74 3.91
CA ASP A 121 -25.80 -19.39 5.32
C ASP A 121 -24.85 -20.12 6.28
N ASN A 122 -24.29 -21.26 5.88
CA ASN A 122 -23.31 -22.02 6.66
C ASN A 122 -21.85 -21.75 6.21
N PHE A 123 -21.63 -20.71 5.39
CA PHE A 123 -20.35 -20.44 4.76
C PHE A 123 -19.20 -20.31 5.76
N LEU A 124 -19.47 -19.67 6.92
CA LEU A 124 -18.47 -19.42 7.96
C LEU A 124 -18.05 -20.67 8.72
N GLU A 125 -18.95 -21.66 8.83
CA GLU A 125 -18.73 -22.91 9.55
C GLU A 125 -18.19 -24.00 8.63
N SER A 126 -18.16 -23.75 7.34
CA SER A 126 -17.69 -24.70 6.34
C SER A 126 -16.17 -24.68 6.20
N GLY A 127 -15.60 -25.81 5.75
CA GLY A 127 -14.18 -25.87 5.38
C GLY A 127 -13.78 -24.89 4.27
N GLU A 128 -14.74 -24.34 3.54
CA GLU A 128 -14.52 -23.33 2.49
C GLU A 128 -13.99 -22.01 3.05
N MET A 129 -14.30 -21.66 4.30
CA MET A 129 -13.76 -20.45 4.92
C MET A 129 -12.23 -20.50 5.02
N LEU A 130 -11.66 -21.62 5.42
CA LEU A 130 -10.20 -21.78 5.46
C LEU A 130 -9.58 -21.60 4.07
N GLU A 131 -10.19 -22.18 3.05
CA GLU A 131 -9.72 -22.07 1.67
C GLU A 131 -9.88 -20.62 1.13
N LEU A 132 -10.95 -19.92 1.52
CA LEU A 132 -11.15 -18.51 1.21
C LEU A 132 -10.04 -17.64 1.82
N LEU A 133 -9.76 -17.83 3.12
CA LEU A 133 -8.71 -17.06 3.81
C LEU A 133 -7.33 -17.35 3.23
N LYS A 134 -7.01 -18.60 2.90
CA LYS A 134 -5.76 -18.95 2.20
C LYS A 134 -5.68 -18.26 0.83
N SER A 135 -6.78 -18.25 0.06
CA SER A 135 -6.84 -17.62 -1.25
C SER A 135 -6.68 -16.10 -1.15
N PHE A 136 -7.34 -15.50 -0.16
CA PHE A 136 -7.19 -14.07 0.14
C PHE A 136 -5.73 -13.70 0.45
N TYR A 137 -5.11 -14.46 1.36
CA TYR A 137 -3.73 -14.21 1.74
C TYR A 137 -2.77 -14.35 0.55
N LYS A 138 -2.99 -15.38 -0.27
CA LYS A 138 -2.14 -15.68 -1.43
C LYS A 138 -2.25 -14.65 -2.54
N ASN A 139 -3.47 -14.17 -2.83
CA ASN A 139 -3.74 -13.33 -4.00
C ASN A 139 -4.00 -11.86 -3.67
N GLY A 140 -4.20 -11.52 -2.38
CA GLY A 140 -4.55 -10.17 -1.92
C GLY A 140 -6.02 -9.80 -2.13
N PHE A 141 -6.82 -10.68 -2.76
CA PHE A 141 -8.25 -10.50 -2.95
C PHE A 141 -8.97 -11.84 -3.14
N ILE A 142 -10.29 -11.81 -3.02
CA ILE A 142 -11.20 -12.94 -3.27
C ILE A 142 -12.47 -12.46 -3.96
N ILE A 143 -13.17 -13.39 -4.59
CA ILE A 143 -14.49 -13.16 -5.18
C ILE A 143 -15.48 -14.07 -4.50
N ILE A 144 -16.56 -13.49 -3.97
CA ILE A 144 -17.67 -14.22 -3.36
C ILE A 144 -18.95 -13.89 -4.13
N SER A 145 -19.60 -14.87 -4.70
CA SER A 145 -20.89 -14.73 -5.39
C SER A 145 -22.06 -15.15 -4.51
N ASN A 146 -23.28 -14.86 -4.96
CA ASN A 146 -24.53 -15.16 -4.25
C ASN A 146 -24.66 -14.47 -2.89
N VAL A 147 -23.95 -13.36 -2.71
CA VAL A 147 -24.00 -12.58 -1.48
C VAL A 147 -25.35 -11.84 -1.43
N PRO A 148 -26.08 -11.84 -0.30
CA PRO A 148 -27.30 -11.04 -0.15
C PRO A 148 -27.01 -9.55 -0.36
N THR A 149 -27.87 -8.88 -1.16
CA THR A 149 -27.77 -7.44 -1.45
C THR A 149 -28.54 -6.59 -0.43
N LYS A 150 -28.47 -6.95 0.84
CA LYS A 150 -29.12 -6.24 1.94
C LYS A 150 -28.18 -5.17 2.51
N ASP A 151 -28.74 -4.06 2.97
CA ASP A 151 -27.97 -3.03 3.66
C ASP A 151 -27.20 -3.62 4.83
N ASN A 152 -25.97 -3.12 5.04
CA ASN A 152 -25.03 -3.57 6.08
C ASN A 152 -24.61 -5.05 6.02
N PHE A 153 -24.98 -5.81 4.99
CA PHE A 153 -24.58 -7.22 4.90
C PHE A 153 -23.05 -7.36 4.91
N ILE A 154 -22.33 -6.52 4.16
CA ILE A 154 -20.87 -6.57 4.09
C ILE A 154 -20.21 -6.34 5.45
N VAL A 155 -20.76 -5.43 6.27
CA VAL A 155 -20.25 -5.14 7.61
C VAL A 155 -20.50 -6.34 8.54
N ASN A 156 -21.69 -6.92 8.49
CA ASN A 156 -22.05 -8.10 9.29
C ASN A 156 -21.17 -9.30 8.91
N PHE A 157 -20.97 -9.52 7.61
CA PHE A 157 -20.11 -10.58 7.11
C PHE A 157 -18.65 -10.38 7.55
N ALA A 158 -18.12 -9.15 7.44
CA ALA A 158 -16.76 -8.85 7.87
C ALA A 158 -16.59 -9.06 9.39
N ASN A 159 -17.55 -8.60 10.19
CA ASN A 159 -17.53 -8.77 11.66
C ASN A 159 -17.64 -10.24 12.11
N SER A 160 -18.20 -11.12 11.29
CA SER A 160 -18.25 -12.56 11.58
C SER A 160 -16.91 -13.25 11.35
N ILE A 161 -16.02 -12.65 10.55
CA ILE A 161 -14.63 -13.12 10.36
C ILE A 161 -13.70 -12.53 11.41
N GLY A 162 -13.87 -11.24 11.72
CA GLY A 162 -13.06 -10.52 12.67
C GLY A 162 -13.54 -9.07 12.82
N SER A 163 -13.03 -8.37 13.84
CA SER A 163 -13.44 -7.00 14.11
C SER A 163 -13.05 -6.07 12.96
N VAL A 164 -14.03 -5.33 12.44
CA VAL A 164 -13.77 -4.32 11.41
C VAL A 164 -13.01 -3.15 12.03
N ARG A 165 -11.87 -2.80 11.43
CA ARG A 165 -11.07 -1.67 11.88
C ARG A 165 -11.77 -0.36 11.53
N ARG A 166 -11.99 0.47 12.53
CA ARG A 166 -12.44 1.83 12.31
C ARG A 166 -11.30 2.71 11.83
N THR A 167 -11.56 3.47 10.77
CA THR A 167 -10.62 4.45 10.20
C THR A 167 -11.15 5.87 10.39
N ASN A 168 -10.44 6.88 9.86
CA ASN A 168 -10.95 8.27 9.77
C ASN A 168 -12.22 8.40 8.92
N PHE A 169 -12.51 7.42 8.04
CA PHE A 169 -13.76 7.34 7.25
C PHE A 169 -14.85 6.52 7.94
N GLY A 170 -14.62 6.02 9.16
CA GLY A 170 -15.51 5.10 9.86
C GLY A 170 -15.17 3.63 9.59
N GLU A 171 -16.13 2.74 9.83
CA GLU A 171 -16.02 1.30 9.57
C GLU A 171 -16.33 0.97 8.11
N TYR A 172 -17.21 1.73 7.49
CA TYR A 172 -17.56 1.66 6.07
C TYR A 172 -18.07 3.03 5.59
N PHE A 173 -18.02 3.23 4.29
CA PHE A 173 -18.58 4.43 3.65
C PHE A 173 -19.06 4.10 2.23
N ASN A 174 -19.96 4.91 1.73
CA ASN A 174 -20.48 4.78 0.38
C ASN A 174 -19.63 5.63 -0.58
N VAL A 175 -19.13 5.00 -1.62
CA VAL A 175 -18.46 5.72 -2.72
C VAL A 175 -19.51 6.12 -3.74
N LYS A 176 -19.61 7.42 -3.99
CA LYS A 176 -20.53 8.00 -4.99
C LYS A 176 -19.75 8.96 -5.87
N SER A 177 -20.04 8.94 -7.17
CA SER A 177 -19.49 9.93 -8.10
C SER A 177 -19.94 11.34 -7.71
N ASN A 178 -18.99 12.25 -7.61
CA ASN A 178 -19.24 13.66 -7.32
C ASN A 178 -18.70 14.49 -8.50
N PRO A 179 -19.50 15.36 -9.15
CA PRO A 179 -19.04 16.22 -10.23
C PRO A 179 -17.94 17.20 -9.83
N ASN A 180 -17.92 17.59 -8.54
CA ASN A 180 -16.92 18.50 -7.98
C ASN A 180 -16.27 17.85 -6.75
N PRO A 181 -15.40 16.84 -6.93
CA PRO A 181 -14.78 16.17 -5.81
C PRO A 181 -13.74 17.07 -5.14
N ASN A 182 -13.56 16.91 -3.83
CA ASN A 182 -12.51 17.56 -3.07
C ASN A 182 -11.16 16.80 -3.15
N ASP A 183 -11.19 15.58 -3.64
CA ASP A 183 -10.00 14.75 -3.90
C ASP A 183 -10.27 13.76 -5.06
N LEU A 184 -9.28 12.95 -5.43
CA LEU A 184 -9.37 12.00 -6.55
C LEU A 184 -10.12 10.70 -6.21
N ALA A 185 -10.64 10.55 -5.00
CA ALA A 185 -11.37 9.34 -4.59
C ALA A 185 -12.87 9.38 -4.91
N TYR A 186 -13.43 10.55 -5.31
CA TYR A 186 -14.87 10.78 -5.53
C TYR A 186 -15.20 11.32 -6.92
#